data_beab78fd619abc1cbef86c8237968182
#
_entry.id   beab78fd619abc1cbef86c8237968182
#
_cell.length_a   1.000
_cell.length_b   1.000
_cell.length_c   1.000
_cell.angle_alpha   90.00
_cell.angle_beta   90.00
_cell.angle_gamma   90.00
#
_symmetry.space_group_name_H-M   'P 1'
#
loop_
_entity.id
_entity.type
_entity.pdbx_description
1 polymer ?
#
loop_
_entity_poly.entity_id
_entity_poly.type
_entity_poly.pdbx_seq_one_letter_code
_entity_poly.pdbx_strand_id
1 'polypeptide(L)'
;EISKSIVKAGYGVITGGGPGIMEAANKGAKENNGRSVGLCIELPFEQFDNVYIDDDKKIDFDYFFVRKVVFMKYSQGFVVMPGGFGTLDELFEAITLIQTHKIEKFPIILVGTKFWSGLLSWIKETLLNETNNISEKDLEDINKGLRAL
;
A
#
# COMPACT_ATOMS: atom_id res chain seq x y z
N GLU A 1 -2.32 -8.67 -13.72
CA GLU A 1 -2.10 -10.00 -13.14
C GLU A 1 -2.24 -9.99 -11.60
N ILE A 2 -1.54 -9.12 -10.84
CA ILE A 2 -1.61 -9.09 -9.37
C ILE A 2 -3.04 -8.89 -8.89
N SER A 3 -3.75 -7.86 -9.38
CA SER A 3 -5.15 -7.61 -9.00
C SER A 3 -6.09 -8.77 -9.33
N LYS A 4 -5.86 -9.43 -10.47
CA LYS A 4 -6.59 -10.65 -10.83
C LYS A 4 -6.37 -11.77 -9.80
N SER A 5 -5.15 -11.96 -9.32
CA SER A 5 -4.85 -12.97 -8.30
C SER A 5 -5.50 -12.62 -6.96
N ILE A 6 -5.50 -11.34 -6.57
CA ILE A 6 -6.17 -10.82 -5.38
C ILE A 6 -7.68 -11.10 -5.45
N VAL A 7 -8.31 -10.78 -6.57
CA VAL A 7 -9.75 -11.00 -6.77
C VAL A 7 -10.08 -12.50 -6.73
N LYS A 8 -9.28 -13.35 -7.38
CA LYS A 8 -9.46 -14.82 -7.33
C LYS A 8 -9.35 -15.38 -5.91
N ALA A 9 -8.58 -14.73 -5.04
CA ALA A 9 -8.47 -15.07 -3.62
C ALA A 9 -9.65 -14.54 -2.77
N GLY A 10 -10.63 -13.87 -3.38
CA GLY A 10 -11.85 -13.37 -2.71
C GLY A 10 -11.73 -11.95 -2.15
N TYR A 11 -10.66 -11.22 -2.45
CA TYR A 11 -10.45 -9.86 -1.96
C TYR A 11 -10.83 -8.81 -3.01
N GLY A 12 -11.15 -7.60 -2.56
CA GLY A 12 -11.23 -6.41 -3.40
C GLY A 12 -9.88 -5.70 -3.51
N VAL A 13 -9.82 -4.69 -4.37
CA VAL A 13 -8.64 -3.83 -4.55
C VAL A 13 -9.00 -2.42 -4.14
N ILE A 14 -8.19 -1.83 -3.26
CA ILE A 14 -8.28 -0.44 -2.83
C ILE A 14 -7.04 0.29 -3.34
N THR A 15 -7.23 1.43 -3.99
CA THR A 15 -6.15 2.31 -4.44
C THR A 15 -6.43 3.76 -4.05
N GLY A 16 -5.45 4.65 -4.28
CA GLY A 16 -5.64 6.10 -4.17
C GLY A 16 -6.43 6.72 -5.32
N GLY A 17 -6.91 5.92 -6.28
CA GLY A 17 -7.75 6.38 -7.39
C GLY A 17 -7.04 7.15 -8.50
N GLY A 18 -5.73 7.40 -8.39
CA GLY A 18 -4.96 8.15 -9.38
C GLY A 18 -4.61 7.35 -10.64
N PRO A 19 -3.92 8.00 -11.59
CA PRO A 19 -3.52 7.40 -12.87
C PRO A 19 -2.40 6.37 -12.73
N GLY A 20 -2.07 5.72 -13.84
CA GLY A 20 -0.94 4.81 -13.98
C GLY A 20 -1.16 3.50 -13.25
N ILE A 21 -0.32 3.20 -12.24
CA ILE A 21 -0.36 1.90 -11.57
C ILE A 21 -1.62 1.71 -10.72
N MET A 22 -2.17 2.79 -10.15
CA MET A 22 -3.42 2.74 -9.39
C MET A 22 -4.60 2.42 -10.32
N GLU A 23 -4.69 3.11 -11.45
CA GLU A 23 -5.68 2.83 -12.49
C GLU A 23 -5.55 1.39 -13.01
N ALA A 24 -4.33 0.92 -13.29
CA ALA A 24 -4.09 -0.45 -13.74
C ALA A 24 -4.51 -1.49 -12.70
N ALA A 25 -4.35 -1.19 -11.40
CA ALA A 25 -4.80 -2.06 -10.33
C ALA A 25 -6.33 -2.13 -10.25
N ASN A 26 -7.02 -0.98 -10.31
CA ASN A 26 -8.49 -0.91 -10.37
C ASN A 26 -9.04 -1.62 -11.61
N LYS A 27 -8.44 -1.38 -12.78
CA LYS A 27 -8.79 -2.07 -14.03
C LYS A 27 -8.71 -3.58 -13.88
N GLY A 28 -7.59 -4.07 -13.34
CA GLY A 28 -7.39 -5.50 -13.12
C GLY A 28 -8.41 -6.11 -12.15
N ALA A 29 -8.91 -5.37 -11.17
CA ALA A 29 -9.99 -5.80 -10.29
C ALA A 29 -11.33 -5.85 -11.05
N LYS A 30 -11.70 -4.75 -11.70
CA LYS A 30 -12.99 -4.62 -12.41
C LYS A 30 -13.14 -5.65 -13.54
N GLU A 31 -12.11 -5.85 -14.35
CA GLU A 31 -12.09 -6.83 -15.44
C GLU A 31 -12.20 -8.31 -14.97
N ASN A 32 -11.96 -8.57 -13.69
CA ASN A 32 -12.10 -9.90 -13.08
C ASN A 32 -13.29 -9.99 -12.11
N ASN A 33 -14.26 -9.08 -12.22
CA ASN A 33 -15.47 -9.02 -11.40
C ASN A 33 -15.18 -8.87 -9.89
N GLY A 34 -14.06 -8.24 -9.54
CA GLY A 34 -13.70 -7.91 -8.16
C GLY A 34 -14.15 -6.51 -7.79
N ARG A 35 -14.28 -6.25 -6.48
CA ARG A 35 -14.56 -4.91 -5.96
C ARG A 35 -13.37 -3.99 -6.25
N SER A 36 -13.64 -2.82 -6.81
CA SER A 36 -12.65 -1.82 -7.18
C SER A 36 -12.95 -0.51 -6.47
N VAL A 37 -12.12 -0.16 -5.47
CA VAL A 37 -12.33 0.96 -4.56
C VAL A 37 -11.28 2.04 -4.80
N GLY A 38 -11.69 3.30 -4.82
CA GLY A 38 -10.82 4.46 -4.89
C GLY A 38 -10.94 5.33 -3.65
N LEU A 39 -9.86 5.49 -2.90
CA LEU A 39 -9.74 6.47 -1.83
C LEU A 39 -8.99 7.68 -2.37
N CYS A 40 -9.73 8.56 -3.03
CA CYS A 40 -9.18 9.69 -3.77
C CYS A 40 -8.85 10.85 -2.82
N ILE A 41 -7.88 11.68 -3.21
CA ILE A 41 -7.62 12.95 -2.54
C ILE A 41 -7.78 14.06 -3.56
N GLU A 42 -8.49 15.10 -3.20
CA GLU A 42 -8.65 16.26 -4.06
C GLU A 42 -7.35 17.07 -4.05
N LEU A 43 -6.71 17.18 -5.20
CA LEU A 43 -5.49 17.96 -5.38
C LEU A 43 -5.79 19.12 -6.35
N PRO A 44 -5.33 20.36 -6.02
CA PRO A 44 -5.68 21.54 -6.81
C PRO A 44 -5.24 21.50 -8.28
N PHE A 45 -4.28 20.62 -8.61
CA PHE A 45 -3.65 20.54 -9.92
C PHE A 45 -3.84 19.18 -10.63
N GLU A 46 -4.54 18.23 -10.00
CA GLU A 46 -4.75 16.90 -10.56
C GLU A 46 -6.27 16.61 -10.65
N GLN A 47 -6.81 16.63 -11.86
CA GLN A 47 -8.14 16.09 -12.14
C GLN A 47 -7.95 14.81 -12.94
N PHE A 48 -8.18 13.68 -12.31
CA PHE A 48 -8.13 12.37 -12.95
C PHE A 48 -9.38 11.57 -12.61
N ASP A 49 -10.08 11.11 -13.62
CA ASP A 49 -11.25 10.26 -13.45
C ASP A 49 -10.89 8.80 -13.77
N ASN A 50 -10.75 8.00 -12.71
CA ASN A 50 -10.45 6.57 -12.83
C ASN A 50 -11.75 5.78 -13.06
N VAL A 51 -12.08 5.54 -14.31
CA VAL A 51 -13.30 4.85 -14.77
C VAL A 51 -13.38 3.38 -14.32
N TYR A 52 -12.32 2.83 -13.76
CA TYR A 52 -12.28 1.46 -13.25
C TYR A 52 -12.60 1.34 -11.76
N ILE A 53 -12.88 2.43 -11.07
CA ILE A 53 -13.45 2.42 -9.73
C ILE A 53 -14.96 2.14 -9.85
N ASP A 54 -15.51 1.36 -8.92
CA ASP A 54 -16.95 1.13 -8.86
C ASP A 54 -17.66 2.42 -8.45
N ASP A 55 -18.77 2.77 -9.10
CA ASP A 55 -19.45 4.07 -8.95
C ASP A 55 -19.85 4.37 -7.49
N ASP A 56 -20.20 3.32 -6.72
CA ASP A 56 -20.58 3.41 -5.31
C ASP A 56 -19.39 3.28 -4.35
N LYS A 57 -18.15 3.22 -4.86
CA LYS A 57 -16.93 2.98 -4.08
C LYS A 57 -15.80 3.98 -4.34
N LYS A 58 -16.13 5.10 -4.94
CA LYS A 58 -15.24 6.26 -5.00
C LYS A 58 -15.51 7.13 -3.77
N ILE A 59 -14.46 7.35 -2.99
CA ILE A 59 -14.51 8.18 -1.78
C ILE A 59 -13.47 9.28 -1.91
N ASP A 60 -13.91 10.52 -1.89
CA ASP A 60 -13.04 11.69 -1.98
C ASP A 60 -12.74 12.22 -0.58
N PHE A 61 -11.49 12.58 -0.33
CA PHE A 61 -10.99 13.08 0.94
C PHE A 61 -10.34 14.46 0.76
N ASP A 62 -10.61 15.36 1.70
CA ASP A 62 -9.95 16.66 1.78
C ASP A 62 -8.59 16.58 2.51
N TYR A 63 -8.42 15.56 3.38
CA TYR A 63 -7.26 15.44 4.26
C TYR A 63 -6.55 14.09 4.10
N PHE A 64 -5.23 14.14 3.91
CA PHE A 64 -4.40 12.93 3.78
C PHE A 64 -4.51 12.01 4.99
N PHE A 65 -4.52 12.53 6.22
CA PHE A 65 -4.55 11.71 7.42
C PHE A 65 -5.84 10.90 7.56
N VAL A 66 -6.98 11.45 7.15
CA VAL A 66 -8.26 10.72 7.17
C VAL A 66 -8.22 9.56 6.18
N ARG A 67 -7.72 9.82 4.96
CA ARG A 67 -7.54 8.79 3.92
C ARG A 67 -6.63 7.66 4.40
N LYS A 68 -5.50 7.98 5.06
CA LYS A 68 -4.58 6.99 5.63
C LYS A 68 -5.25 6.09 6.65
N VAL A 69 -6.05 6.65 7.56
CA VAL A 69 -6.82 5.87 8.54
C VAL A 69 -7.76 4.88 7.85
N VAL A 70 -8.44 5.29 6.79
CA VAL A 70 -9.34 4.43 6.03
C VAL A 70 -8.58 3.33 5.30
N PHE A 71 -7.43 3.64 4.68
CA PHE A 71 -6.56 2.63 4.09
C PHE A 71 -6.17 1.55 5.10
N MET A 72 -5.68 1.94 6.28
CA MET A 72 -5.28 1.00 7.32
C MET A 72 -6.44 0.16 7.85
N LYS A 73 -7.59 0.81 8.07
CA LYS A 73 -8.76 0.16 8.68
C LYS A 73 -9.39 -0.92 7.81
N TYR A 74 -9.41 -0.72 6.49
CA TYR A 74 -10.13 -1.60 5.57
C TYR A 74 -9.21 -2.52 4.75
N SER A 75 -7.90 -2.41 4.90
CA SER A 75 -6.95 -3.28 4.23
C SER A 75 -6.65 -4.54 5.03
N GLN A 76 -6.46 -5.65 4.32
CA GLN A 76 -6.04 -6.94 4.86
C GLN A 76 -4.62 -7.33 4.39
N GLY A 77 -4.00 -6.47 3.62
CA GLY A 77 -2.64 -6.58 3.11
C GLY A 77 -2.32 -5.44 2.16
N PHE A 78 -1.04 -5.16 1.98
CA PHE A 78 -0.57 -4.15 1.05
C PHE A 78 0.29 -4.76 -0.04
N VAL A 79 0.03 -4.33 -1.26
CA VAL A 79 0.92 -4.54 -2.41
C VAL A 79 1.49 -3.18 -2.78
N VAL A 80 2.78 -3.00 -2.50
CA VAL A 80 3.47 -1.72 -2.66
C VAL A 80 4.30 -1.76 -3.93
N MET A 81 3.91 -0.95 -4.89
CA MET A 81 4.62 -0.81 -6.16
C MET A 81 5.70 0.27 -6.05
N PRO A 82 6.71 0.29 -6.94
CA PRO A 82 7.61 1.43 -7.05
C PRO A 82 6.86 2.75 -7.15
N GLY A 83 7.23 3.73 -6.32
CA GLY A 83 6.53 5.01 -6.25
C GLY A 83 7.33 6.08 -5.52
N GLY A 84 6.74 7.25 -5.35
CA GLY A 84 7.35 8.40 -4.71
C GLY A 84 7.07 8.51 -3.21
N PHE A 85 7.12 9.74 -2.70
CA PHE A 85 6.94 10.03 -1.27
C PHE A 85 5.59 9.58 -0.72
N GLY A 86 4.50 9.71 -1.47
CA GLY A 86 3.19 9.24 -1.02
C GLY A 86 3.16 7.73 -0.80
N THR A 87 3.82 6.95 -1.67
CA THR A 87 3.95 5.49 -1.52
C THR A 87 4.78 5.12 -0.29
N LEU A 88 5.89 5.85 -0.05
CA LEU A 88 6.74 5.65 1.14
C LEU A 88 5.99 6.03 2.42
N ASP A 89 5.22 7.10 2.40
CA ASP A 89 4.39 7.54 3.53
C ASP A 89 3.39 6.46 3.96
N GLU A 90 2.65 5.87 3.02
CA GLU A 90 1.74 4.76 3.30
C GLU A 90 2.47 3.49 3.78
N LEU A 91 3.62 3.18 3.18
CA LEU A 91 4.43 2.02 3.57
C LEU A 91 4.93 2.16 5.01
N PHE A 92 5.52 3.29 5.37
CA PHE A 92 6.06 3.51 6.71
C PHE A 92 4.97 3.68 7.78
N GLU A 93 3.80 4.22 7.42
CA GLU A 93 2.63 4.19 8.31
C GLU A 93 2.25 2.76 8.66
N ALA A 94 2.09 1.88 7.67
CA ALA A 94 1.75 0.48 7.88
C ALA A 94 2.79 -0.24 8.76
N ILE A 95 4.08 -0.05 8.45
CA ILE A 95 5.20 -0.62 9.21
C ILE A 95 5.15 -0.15 10.68
N THR A 96 4.96 1.15 10.91
CA THR A 96 4.91 1.73 12.25
C THR A 96 3.72 1.21 13.06
N LEU A 97 2.55 1.09 12.45
CA LEU A 97 1.36 0.58 13.12
C LEU A 97 1.47 -0.91 13.46
N ILE A 98 2.13 -1.71 12.63
CA ILE A 98 2.45 -3.12 12.92
C ILE A 98 3.47 -3.21 14.05
N GLN A 99 4.57 -2.46 13.99
CA GLN A 99 5.62 -2.42 15.00
C GLN A 99 5.05 -2.06 16.39
N THR A 100 4.19 -1.07 16.43
CA THR A 100 3.58 -0.57 17.68
C THR A 100 2.36 -1.36 18.13
N HIS A 101 2.02 -2.45 17.45
CA HIS A 101 0.85 -3.29 17.72
C HIS A 101 -0.49 -2.52 17.73
N LYS A 102 -0.60 -1.47 16.93
CA LYS A 102 -1.84 -0.68 16.76
C LYS A 102 -2.80 -1.32 15.76
N ILE A 103 -2.27 -2.14 14.85
CA ILE A 103 -3.04 -2.98 13.94
C ILE A 103 -2.53 -4.42 14.01
N GLU A 104 -3.37 -5.37 13.61
CA GLU A 104 -2.94 -6.76 13.44
C GLU A 104 -1.93 -6.88 12.31
N LYS A 105 -1.04 -7.87 12.42
CA LYS A 105 -0.04 -8.13 11.37
C LYS A 105 -0.75 -8.61 10.11
N PHE A 106 -0.51 -7.91 9.03
CA PHE A 106 -0.96 -8.31 7.70
C PHE A 106 0.22 -8.28 6.70
N PRO A 107 0.12 -8.99 5.57
CA PRO A 107 1.21 -9.05 4.60
C PRO A 107 1.41 -7.70 3.91
N ILE A 108 2.69 -7.28 3.82
CA ILE A 108 3.15 -6.17 2.99
C ILE A 108 4.04 -6.77 1.90
N ILE A 109 3.64 -6.64 0.65
CA ILE A 109 4.34 -7.20 -0.50
C ILE A 109 4.97 -6.07 -1.30
N LEU A 110 6.30 -6.00 -1.32
CA LEU A 110 7.04 -5.03 -2.14
C LEU A 110 7.29 -5.62 -3.52
N VAL A 111 6.77 -4.99 -4.56
CA VAL A 111 6.95 -5.43 -5.94
C VAL A 111 8.09 -4.65 -6.59
N GLY A 112 9.05 -5.36 -7.17
CA GLY A 112 10.22 -4.77 -7.83
C GLY A 112 11.46 -4.77 -6.94
N THR A 113 12.09 -5.93 -6.80
CA THR A 113 13.27 -6.16 -5.95
C THR A 113 14.37 -5.12 -6.17
N LYS A 114 14.65 -4.76 -7.45
CA LYS A 114 15.68 -3.76 -7.77
C LYS A 114 15.37 -2.39 -7.18
N PHE A 115 14.10 -1.99 -7.13
CA PHE A 115 13.69 -0.69 -6.57
C PHE A 115 13.82 -0.68 -5.05
N TRP A 116 13.39 -1.74 -4.39
CA TRP A 116 13.28 -1.78 -2.93
C TRP A 116 14.55 -2.22 -2.21
N SER A 117 15.48 -2.91 -2.88
CA SER A 117 16.69 -3.47 -2.25
C SER A 117 17.53 -2.42 -1.52
N GLY A 118 17.70 -1.23 -2.09
CA GLY A 118 18.46 -0.16 -1.45
C GLY A 118 17.83 0.34 -0.16
N LEU A 119 16.50 0.49 -0.12
CA LEU A 119 15.78 0.89 1.08
C LEU A 119 15.87 -0.19 2.18
N LEU A 120 15.70 -1.45 1.80
CA LEU A 120 15.79 -2.57 2.75
C LEU A 120 17.20 -2.73 3.33
N SER A 121 18.23 -2.57 2.50
CA SER A 121 19.62 -2.56 2.97
C SER A 121 19.87 -1.41 3.94
N TRP A 122 19.43 -0.20 3.59
CA TRP A 122 19.58 0.97 4.46
C TRP A 122 18.88 0.80 5.82
N ILE A 123 17.65 0.26 5.83
CA ILE A 123 16.92 -0.04 7.08
C ILE A 123 17.74 -0.99 7.95
N LYS A 124 18.28 -2.07 7.37
CA LYS A 124 19.06 -3.05 8.10
C LYS A 124 20.41 -2.50 8.57
N GLU A 125 21.15 -1.86 7.69
CA GLU A 125 22.50 -1.41 7.97
C GLU A 125 22.49 -0.21 8.92
N THR A 126 21.66 0.80 8.61
CA THR A 126 21.66 2.06 9.35
C THR A 126 20.73 2.03 10.56
N LEU A 127 19.43 1.68 10.37
CA LEU A 127 18.49 1.76 11.50
C LEU A 127 18.67 0.66 12.52
N LEU A 128 19.04 -0.56 12.10
CA LEU A 128 19.26 -1.66 13.03
C LEU A 128 20.71 -1.70 13.55
N ASN A 129 21.69 -1.82 12.64
CA ASN A 129 23.07 -2.15 13.04
C ASN A 129 23.86 -0.96 13.53
N GLU A 130 23.73 0.23 12.91
CA GLU A 130 24.53 1.41 13.27
C GLU A 130 23.89 2.23 14.38
N THR A 131 22.59 2.56 14.22
CA THR A 131 21.92 3.53 15.11
C THR A 131 21.04 2.90 16.18
N ASN A 132 20.71 1.60 16.04
CA ASN A 132 19.82 0.87 16.95
C ASN A 132 18.44 1.56 17.14
N ASN A 133 17.93 2.21 16.12
CA ASN A 133 16.61 2.86 16.15
C ASN A 133 15.45 1.86 16.04
N ILE A 134 15.74 0.66 15.56
CA ILE A 134 14.83 -0.49 15.53
C ILE A 134 15.53 -1.70 16.12
N SER A 135 14.76 -2.72 16.55
CA SER A 135 15.28 -3.98 17.06
C SER A 135 15.25 -5.08 15.98
N GLU A 136 16.00 -6.17 16.21
CA GLU A 136 15.92 -7.37 15.35
C GLU A 136 14.49 -7.92 15.28
N LYS A 137 13.75 -7.84 16.38
CA LYS A 137 12.36 -8.28 16.45
C LYS A 137 11.46 -7.43 15.53
N ASP A 138 11.66 -6.11 15.48
CA ASP A 138 10.93 -5.23 14.59
C ASP A 138 11.20 -5.61 13.12
N LEU A 139 12.46 -5.88 12.78
CA LEU A 139 12.85 -6.31 11.44
C LEU A 139 12.26 -7.70 11.10
N GLU A 140 12.23 -8.65 12.04
CA GLU A 140 11.59 -9.95 11.86
C GLU A 140 10.06 -9.81 11.64
N ASP A 141 9.43 -8.95 12.42
CA ASP A 141 7.99 -8.69 12.32
C ASP A 141 7.62 -8.06 10.98
N ILE A 142 8.48 -7.16 10.48
CA ILE A 142 8.37 -6.61 9.13
C ILE A 142 8.64 -7.69 8.08
N ASN A 143 9.72 -8.46 8.20
CA ASN A 143 10.10 -9.49 7.23
C ASN A 143 9.11 -10.65 7.13
N LYS A 144 8.40 -11.00 8.19
CA LYS A 144 7.32 -12.00 8.15
C LYS A 144 6.14 -11.54 7.30
N GLY A 145 5.92 -10.23 7.25
CA GLY A 145 4.92 -9.60 6.38
C GLY A 145 5.46 -9.13 5.03
N LEU A 146 6.77 -8.92 4.92
CA LEU A 146 7.42 -8.30 3.78
C LEU A 146 7.94 -9.37 2.82
N ARG A 147 7.36 -9.45 1.63
CA ARG A 147 7.84 -10.29 0.54
C ARG A 147 8.24 -9.39 -0.63
N ALA A 148 9.49 -9.46 -1.06
CA ALA A 148 9.94 -8.85 -2.30
C ALA A 148 9.72 -9.84 -3.46
N LEU A 149 8.93 -9.43 -4.45
CA LEU A 149 8.66 -10.15 -5.69
C LEU A 149 9.43 -9.51 -6.85
#